data_654cdc84b007e8c8e684f8ef4535c236
#
_entry.id   654cdc84b007e8c8e684f8ef4535c236
#
_cell.length_a   1.000
_cell.length_b   1.000
_cell.length_c   1.000
_cell.angle_alpha   90.00
_cell.angle_beta   90.00
_cell.angle_gamma   90.00
#
_symmetry.space_group_name_H-M   'P 1'
#
loop_
_entity.id
_entity.type
_entity.pdbx_description
1 polymer ?
#
loop_
_entity_poly.entity_id
_entity_poly.type
_entity_poly.pdbx_seq_one_letter_code
_entity_poly.pdbx_strand_id
1 'polypeptide(L)'
;IAYGDCAAVQYSGAGGRDPLFLAKDFIPVIEKEIAPLYEGKEITSFREMADLVDKAISPSTGKIYHTAIRYGVTQACLDAVAKSQSKLMAQVVANEYGTEVSKKIIPIFSQSGDDRYLNADKMIMKCADVLPHALFNHVETKVGLKGEKIKEYVGWLRNRVLELRPCECYNPIFHIDVYGTLGIVFNNDFEAIAKYIGEVAEIAKPFHLRVEGPVDMGEREAQIDALAAIRAAMDRDGIDA
;
A
#
# COMPACT_ATOMS: atom_id res chain seq x y z
N ILE A 1 1.86 -12.91 -26.53
CA ILE A 1 1.26 -11.68 -26.00
C ILE A 1 1.60 -11.59 -24.51
N ALA A 2 2.05 -10.42 -24.06
CA ALA A 2 2.36 -10.12 -22.68
C ALA A 2 1.44 -9.01 -22.16
N TYR A 3 1.20 -9.00 -20.85
CA TYR A 3 0.24 -8.09 -20.21
C TYR A 3 0.87 -7.34 -19.06
N GLY A 4 0.43 -6.10 -18.88
CA GLY A 4 0.70 -5.26 -17.72
C GLY A 4 -0.46 -4.27 -17.55
N ASP A 5 -0.73 -3.88 -16.33
CA ASP A 5 -1.83 -2.99 -15.99
C ASP A 5 -1.32 -1.65 -15.45
N CYS A 6 -1.66 -0.56 -16.13
CA CYS A 6 -1.32 0.79 -15.71
C CYS A 6 -2.27 1.25 -14.60
N ALA A 7 -2.12 0.67 -13.42
CA ALA A 7 -2.93 1.02 -12.27
C ALA A 7 -2.44 2.31 -11.60
N ALA A 8 -3.37 3.20 -11.27
CA ALA A 8 -3.11 4.40 -10.48
C ALA A 8 -4.25 4.65 -9.48
N VAL A 9 -3.90 5.15 -8.30
CA VAL A 9 -4.85 5.49 -7.25
C VAL A 9 -5.17 6.98 -7.32
N GLN A 10 -6.45 7.32 -7.33
CA GLN A 10 -6.92 8.72 -7.39
C GLN A 10 -6.53 9.54 -6.16
N TYR A 11 -6.44 8.91 -5.02
CA TYR A 11 -6.16 9.52 -3.72
C TYR A 11 -4.79 9.11 -3.21
N SER A 12 -3.80 9.30 -4.03
CA SER A 12 -2.44 9.12 -3.54
C SER A 12 -2.10 10.31 -2.66
N GLY A 13 -1.98 10.13 -1.35
CA GLY A 13 -1.62 11.16 -0.38
C GLY A 13 -0.38 11.97 -0.72
N ALA A 14 0.24 12.54 0.27
CA ALA A 14 1.33 13.50 0.23
C ALA A 14 2.50 13.17 -0.70
N GLY A 15 3.20 14.20 -1.07
CA GLY A 15 4.58 14.08 -1.49
C GLY A 15 4.84 13.85 -2.97
N GLY A 16 4.59 14.84 -3.82
CA GLY A 16 5.17 14.92 -5.16
C GLY A 16 4.71 13.82 -6.11
N ARG A 17 3.46 13.41 -6.00
CA ARG A 17 2.89 12.35 -6.81
C ARG A 17 2.48 12.82 -8.18
N ASP A 18 2.43 11.87 -9.10
CA ASP A 18 1.96 12.08 -10.45
C ASP A 18 0.51 12.58 -10.47
N PRO A 19 0.11 13.33 -11.52
CA PRO A 19 -1.26 13.81 -11.68
C PRO A 19 -2.24 12.64 -11.84
N LEU A 20 -3.54 12.94 -11.82
CA LEU A 20 -4.60 11.96 -12.04
C LEU A 20 -4.39 11.22 -13.36
N PHE A 21 -4.35 9.88 -13.28
CA PHE A 21 -4.14 9.01 -14.42
C PHE A 21 -5.48 8.70 -15.11
N LEU A 22 -5.69 9.26 -16.30
CA LEU A 22 -6.86 9.00 -17.11
C LEU A 22 -6.45 8.31 -18.43
N ALA A 23 -7.09 7.19 -18.73
CA ALA A 23 -6.77 6.38 -19.92
C ALA A 23 -6.77 7.22 -21.21
N LYS A 24 -7.75 8.12 -21.39
CA LYS A 24 -7.85 9.00 -22.56
C LYS A 24 -6.62 9.89 -22.79
N ASP A 25 -5.94 10.28 -21.70
CA ASP A 25 -4.79 11.17 -21.75
C ASP A 25 -3.48 10.40 -21.93
N PHE A 26 -3.40 9.19 -21.40
CA PHE A 26 -2.15 8.42 -21.36
C PHE A 26 -2.05 7.30 -22.40
N ILE A 27 -3.16 6.81 -22.99
CA ILE A 27 -3.10 5.89 -24.12
C ILE A 27 -2.28 6.47 -25.28
N PRO A 28 -2.49 7.73 -25.70
CA PRO A 28 -1.68 8.33 -26.75
C PRO A 28 -0.18 8.44 -26.42
N VAL A 29 0.16 8.63 -25.13
CA VAL A 29 1.56 8.65 -24.67
C VAL A 29 2.17 7.26 -24.82
N ILE A 30 1.45 6.22 -24.41
CA ILE A 30 1.92 4.83 -24.57
C ILE A 30 2.14 4.49 -26.04
N GLU A 31 1.20 4.81 -26.92
CA GLU A 31 1.28 4.50 -28.35
C GLU A 31 2.39 5.28 -29.06
N LYS A 32 2.57 6.57 -28.75
CA LYS A 32 3.46 7.46 -29.49
C LYS A 32 4.87 7.53 -28.93
N GLU A 33 5.03 7.37 -27.62
CA GLU A 33 6.30 7.59 -26.94
C GLU A 33 6.88 6.30 -26.34
N ILE A 34 6.03 5.38 -25.83
CA ILE A 34 6.49 4.15 -25.18
C ILE A 34 6.65 3.01 -26.19
N ALA A 35 5.66 2.77 -27.06
CA ALA A 35 5.72 1.69 -28.03
C ALA A 35 7.01 1.73 -28.88
N PRO A 36 7.46 2.89 -29.39
CA PRO A 36 8.71 2.98 -30.14
C PRO A 36 9.96 2.56 -29.36
N LEU A 37 9.93 2.60 -28.03
CA LEU A 37 11.06 2.13 -27.21
C LEU A 37 11.26 0.61 -27.32
N TYR A 38 10.22 -0.13 -27.68
CA TYR A 38 10.18 -1.60 -27.69
C TYR A 38 10.05 -2.20 -29.08
N GLU A 39 9.50 -1.46 -30.05
CA GLU A 39 9.31 -1.95 -31.42
C GLU A 39 10.61 -2.44 -32.04
N GLY A 40 10.59 -3.68 -32.56
CA GLY A 40 11.74 -4.32 -33.22
C GLY A 40 12.85 -4.76 -32.25
N LYS A 41 12.70 -4.58 -30.95
CA LYS A 41 13.68 -5.07 -29.99
C LYS A 41 13.49 -6.54 -29.65
N GLU A 42 14.61 -7.21 -29.45
CA GLU A 42 14.63 -8.58 -28.96
C GLU A 42 14.31 -8.60 -27.45
N ILE A 43 13.59 -9.63 -27.02
CA ILE A 43 13.31 -9.84 -25.59
C ILE A 43 14.59 -10.42 -24.95
N THR A 44 15.25 -9.61 -24.13
CA THR A 44 16.48 -9.98 -23.40
C THR A 44 16.20 -10.33 -21.94
N SER A 45 16.71 -9.55 -21.00
CA SER A 45 16.43 -9.68 -19.58
C SER A 45 15.30 -8.72 -19.14
N PHE A 46 14.63 -9.05 -18.04
CA PHE A 46 13.62 -8.15 -17.46
C PHE A 46 14.22 -6.79 -17.10
N ARG A 47 15.41 -6.78 -16.49
CA ARG A 47 16.06 -5.53 -16.07
C ARG A 47 16.37 -4.62 -17.24
N GLU A 48 16.93 -5.17 -18.31
CA GLU A 48 17.23 -4.37 -19.51
C GLU A 48 15.97 -3.84 -20.18
N MET A 49 14.94 -4.67 -20.29
CA MET A 49 13.65 -4.25 -20.84
C MET A 49 12.96 -3.20 -19.98
N ALA A 50 12.99 -3.36 -18.67
CA ALA A 50 12.40 -2.39 -17.73
C ALA A 50 13.14 -1.04 -17.76
N ASP A 51 14.47 -1.06 -17.84
CA ASP A 51 15.31 0.14 -17.93
C ASP A 51 14.96 1.04 -19.13
N LEU A 52 14.42 0.49 -20.20
CA LEU A 52 14.02 1.28 -21.38
C LEU A 52 12.95 2.33 -21.04
N VAL A 53 11.96 2.00 -20.20
CA VAL A 53 10.92 2.95 -19.79
C VAL A 53 11.30 3.68 -18.51
N ASP A 54 11.99 3.01 -17.59
CA ASP A 54 12.32 3.59 -16.28
C ASP A 54 13.33 4.73 -16.35
N LYS A 55 14.24 4.69 -17.33
CA LYS A 55 15.25 5.72 -17.56
C LYS A 55 14.86 6.72 -18.64
N ALA A 56 13.80 6.46 -19.40
CA ALA A 56 13.38 7.33 -20.48
C ALA A 56 12.77 8.63 -19.99
N ILE A 57 13.07 9.70 -20.71
CA ILE A 57 12.47 11.01 -20.52
C ILE A 57 11.42 11.22 -21.61
N SER A 58 10.20 11.55 -21.20
CA SER A 58 9.12 11.85 -22.13
C SER A 58 9.44 13.08 -22.96
N PRO A 59 9.43 12.99 -24.30
CA PRO A 59 9.64 14.13 -25.17
C PRO A 59 8.59 15.26 -24.97
N SER A 60 7.38 14.88 -24.61
CA SER A 60 6.28 15.85 -24.44
C SER A 60 6.36 16.65 -23.13
N THR A 61 6.95 16.07 -22.07
CA THR A 61 6.98 16.70 -20.73
C THR A 61 8.37 17.08 -20.25
N GLY A 62 9.43 16.53 -20.84
CA GLY A 62 10.80 16.67 -20.37
C GLY A 62 11.08 15.99 -19.02
N LYS A 63 10.19 15.12 -18.54
CA LYS A 63 10.27 14.41 -17.27
C LYS A 63 10.23 12.89 -17.47
N ILE A 64 10.55 12.13 -16.43
CA ILE A 64 10.29 10.69 -16.40
C ILE A 64 8.80 10.42 -16.59
N TYR A 65 8.45 9.29 -17.15
CA TYR A 65 7.06 8.91 -17.37
C TYR A 65 6.30 8.71 -16.04
N HIS A 66 4.99 8.92 -16.10
CA HIS A 66 4.07 8.67 -15.01
C HIS A 66 4.29 7.28 -14.40
N THR A 67 4.28 7.19 -13.07
CA THR A 67 4.54 5.94 -12.33
C THR A 67 3.62 4.80 -12.78
N ALA A 68 2.34 5.07 -13.07
CA ALA A 68 1.41 4.06 -13.56
C ALA A 68 1.82 3.47 -14.92
N ILE A 69 2.36 4.30 -15.84
CA ILE A 69 2.89 3.81 -17.12
C ILE A 69 4.10 2.91 -16.87
N ARG A 70 5.07 3.40 -16.12
CA ARG A 70 6.29 2.63 -15.80
C ARG A 70 5.93 1.30 -15.15
N TYR A 71 5.02 1.30 -14.19
CA TYR A 71 4.52 0.11 -13.52
C TYR A 71 3.89 -0.89 -14.49
N GLY A 72 2.93 -0.47 -15.31
CA GLY A 72 2.24 -1.37 -16.25
C GLY A 72 3.17 -1.89 -17.36
N VAL A 73 4.04 -1.03 -17.90
CA VAL A 73 4.97 -1.43 -18.95
C VAL A 73 6.03 -2.40 -18.42
N THR A 74 6.59 -2.15 -17.23
CA THR A 74 7.56 -3.08 -16.64
C THR A 74 6.93 -4.42 -16.26
N GLN A 75 5.65 -4.45 -15.84
CA GLN A 75 4.91 -5.71 -15.69
C GLN A 75 4.81 -6.47 -17.02
N ALA A 76 4.45 -5.78 -18.11
CA ALA A 76 4.38 -6.42 -19.43
C ALA A 76 5.74 -6.93 -19.89
N CYS A 77 6.84 -6.21 -19.60
CA CYS A 77 8.20 -6.68 -19.86
C CYS A 77 8.52 -7.97 -19.07
N LEU A 78 8.18 -8.00 -17.78
CA LEU A 78 8.39 -9.17 -16.94
C LEU A 78 7.59 -10.39 -17.44
N ASP A 79 6.33 -10.18 -17.80
CA ASP A 79 5.47 -11.23 -18.36
C ASP A 79 6.02 -11.74 -19.72
N ALA A 80 6.51 -10.83 -20.58
CA ALA A 80 7.13 -11.20 -21.85
C ALA A 80 8.39 -12.06 -21.66
N VAL A 81 9.29 -11.64 -20.78
CA VAL A 81 10.52 -12.39 -20.48
C VAL A 81 10.19 -13.75 -19.84
N ALA A 82 9.26 -13.80 -18.91
CA ALA A 82 8.82 -15.04 -18.28
C ALA A 82 8.27 -16.04 -19.31
N LYS A 83 7.41 -15.58 -20.19
CA LYS A 83 6.84 -16.38 -21.29
C LYS A 83 7.91 -16.85 -22.30
N SER A 84 8.83 -15.97 -22.68
CA SER A 84 9.91 -16.33 -23.62
C SER A 84 10.83 -17.43 -23.07
N GLN A 85 11.01 -17.46 -21.74
CA GLN A 85 11.85 -18.44 -21.05
C GLN A 85 11.07 -19.64 -20.48
N SER A 86 9.75 -19.71 -20.67
CA SER A 86 8.87 -20.72 -20.06
C SER A 86 9.04 -20.81 -18.52
N LYS A 87 9.15 -19.64 -17.89
CA LYS A 87 9.31 -19.48 -16.42
C LYS A 87 8.16 -18.71 -15.83
N LEU A 88 8.01 -18.79 -14.50
CA LEU A 88 7.16 -17.88 -13.74
C LEU A 88 7.87 -16.53 -13.59
N MET A 89 7.11 -15.43 -13.51
CA MET A 89 7.65 -14.08 -13.27
C MET A 89 8.53 -14.03 -12.01
N ALA A 90 8.12 -14.70 -10.93
CA ALA A 90 8.91 -14.81 -9.70
C ALA A 90 10.28 -15.48 -9.91
N GLN A 91 10.35 -16.47 -10.81
CA GLN A 91 11.63 -17.15 -11.13
C GLN A 91 12.55 -16.23 -11.96
N VAL A 92 11.98 -15.42 -12.87
CA VAL A 92 12.76 -14.43 -13.62
C VAL A 92 13.37 -13.40 -12.67
N VAL A 93 12.55 -12.83 -11.78
CA VAL A 93 13.01 -11.86 -10.76
C VAL A 93 14.09 -12.50 -9.89
N ALA A 94 13.84 -13.70 -9.33
CA ALA A 94 14.83 -14.38 -8.50
C ALA A 94 16.17 -14.58 -9.21
N ASN A 95 16.14 -15.04 -10.44
CA ASN A 95 17.35 -15.26 -11.23
C ASN A 95 18.13 -13.95 -11.52
N GLU A 96 17.42 -12.90 -11.92
CA GLU A 96 18.07 -11.64 -12.33
C GLU A 96 18.57 -10.80 -11.16
N TYR A 97 18.00 -11.00 -9.96
CA TYR A 97 18.40 -10.30 -8.73
C TYR A 97 19.23 -11.17 -7.78
N GLY A 98 19.59 -12.39 -8.18
CA GLY A 98 20.44 -13.28 -7.37
C GLY A 98 19.76 -13.72 -6.07
N THR A 99 18.44 -13.92 -6.10
CA THR A 99 17.63 -14.39 -4.99
C THR A 99 16.96 -15.72 -5.30
N GLU A 100 16.19 -16.25 -4.38
CA GLU A 100 15.42 -17.48 -4.55
C GLU A 100 13.93 -17.22 -4.41
N VAL A 101 13.11 -18.01 -5.11
CA VAL A 101 11.66 -17.99 -4.91
C VAL A 101 11.34 -18.55 -3.52
N SER A 102 10.81 -17.73 -2.65
CA SER A 102 10.44 -18.15 -1.29
C SER A 102 9.36 -19.21 -1.33
N LYS A 103 9.51 -20.22 -0.48
CA LYS A 103 8.48 -21.25 -0.20
C LYS A 103 7.55 -20.84 0.95
N LYS A 104 7.81 -19.71 1.61
CA LYS A 104 6.96 -19.20 2.69
C LYS A 104 5.66 -18.68 2.09
N ILE A 105 4.55 -19.00 2.70
CA ILE A 105 3.25 -18.44 2.37
C ILE A 105 3.28 -16.96 2.73
N ILE A 106 2.88 -16.11 1.78
CA ILE A 106 2.72 -14.67 2.02
C ILE A 106 1.39 -14.47 2.73
N PRO A 107 1.36 -13.77 3.88
CA PRO A 107 0.11 -13.45 4.56
C PRO A 107 -0.86 -12.70 3.64
N ILE A 108 -2.15 -13.05 3.70
CA ILE A 108 -3.18 -12.40 2.91
C ILE A 108 -3.57 -11.10 3.60
N PHE A 109 -3.27 -9.99 2.94
CA PHE A 109 -3.73 -8.67 3.29
C PHE A 109 -5.02 -8.36 2.51
N SER A 110 -6.06 -7.90 3.21
CA SER A 110 -7.35 -7.58 2.58
C SER A 110 -7.82 -6.17 2.90
N GLN A 111 -8.50 -5.55 1.95
CA GLN A 111 -8.95 -4.16 2.01
C GLN A 111 -10.48 -4.08 2.00
N SER A 112 -11.05 -3.39 2.98
CA SER A 112 -12.51 -3.25 3.13
C SER A 112 -13.12 -2.14 2.26
N GLY A 113 -12.31 -1.18 1.84
CA GLY A 113 -12.83 0.05 1.26
C GLY A 113 -13.68 0.83 2.28
N ASP A 114 -14.70 1.52 1.79
CA ASP A 114 -15.58 2.33 2.64
C ASP A 114 -16.59 1.50 3.44
N ASP A 115 -16.96 0.31 2.97
CA ASP A 115 -17.87 -0.60 3.69
C ASP A 115 -17.09 -1.48 4.68
N ARG A 116 -16.48 -0.82 5.65
CA ARG A 116 -15.55 -1.44 6.61
C ARG A 116 -16.20 -2.41 7.61
N TYR A 117 -17.51 -2.33 7.83
CA TYR A 117 -18.22 -3.23 8.72
C TYR A 117 -18.59 -4.54 8.04
N LEU A 118 -19.38 -4.49 6.97
CA LEU A 118 -19.83 -5.69 6.26
C LEU A 118 -18.67 -6.45 5.60
N ASN A 119 -17.69 -5.73 5.05
CA ASN A 119 -16.55 -6.38 4.42
C ASN A 119 -15.60 -7.02 5.45
N ALA A 120 -15.50 -6.49 6.67
CA ALA A 120 -14.73 -7.13 7.74
C ALA A 120 -15.26 -8.54 8.05
N ASP A 121 -16.57 -8.73 8.11
CA ASP A 121 -17.18 -10.06 8.32
C ASP A 121 -16.73 -11.07 7.27
N LYS A 122 -16.74 -10.68 5.99
CA LYS A 122 -16.28 -11.52 4.89
C LYS A 122 -14.81 -11.91 5.01
N MET A 123 -13.97 -10.98 5.48
CA MET A 123 -12.53 -11.20 5.68
C MET A 123 -12.27 -12.16 6.83
N ILE A 124 -12.98 -11.99 7.94
CA ILE A 124 -12.90 -12.88 9.11
C ILE A 124 -13.30 -14.30 8.70
N MET A 125 -14.43 -14.45 8.01
CA MET A 125 -14.91 -15.76 7.55
C MET A 125 -13.97 -16.45 6.55
N LYS A 126 -13.17 -15.67 5.80
CA LYS A 126 -12.14 -16.18 4.88
C LYS A 126 -10.76 -16.29 5.51
N CYS A 127 -10.63 -16.03 6.80
CA CYS A 127 -9.38 -16.09 7.55
C CYS A 127 -8.25 -15.23 6.93
N ALA A 128 -8.55 -13.99 6.50
CA ALA A 128 -7.51 -13.08 6.05
C ALA A 128 -6.53 -12.81 7.20
N ASP A 129 -5.22 -12.82 6.90
CA ASP A 129 -4.19 -12.67 7.94
C ASP A 129 -4.10 -11.22 8.45
N VAL A 130 -4.34 -10.25 7.56
CA VAL A 130 -4.33 -8.82 7.87
C VAL A 130 -5.63 -8.19 7.37
N LEU A 131 -6.37 -7.58 8.26
CA LEU A 131 -7.68 -6.99 7.99
C LEU A 131 -7.98 -5.80 8.91
N PRO A 132 -8.94 -4.95 8.59
CA PRO A 132 -9.63 -4.85 7.32
C PRO A 132 -9.06 -3.78 6.39
N HIS A 133 -7.92 -3.17 6.69
CA HIS A 133 -7.42 -1.94 6.04
C HIS A 133 -8.55 -0.91 5.92
N ALA A 134 -9.12 -0.60 7.07
CA ALA A 134 -10.24 0.34 7.13
C ALA A 134 -9.76 1.78 6.94
N LEU A 135 -10.46 2.52 6.07
CA LEU A 135 -10.09 3.88 5.71
C LEU A 135 -10.66 4.90 6.70
N PHE A 136 -9.77 5.69 7.33
CA PHE A 136 -10.11 6.78 8.24
C PHE A 136 -9.61 8.13 7.70
N ASN A 137 -9.98 8.43 6.47
CA ASN A 137 -9.52 9.59 5.70
C ASN A 137 -10.34 10.87 5.88
N HIS A 138 -11.23 10.95 6.89
CA HIS A 138 -12.02 12.14 7.19
C HIS A 138 -12.21 12.29 8.69
N VAL A 139 -11.73 13.41 9.25
CA VAL A 139 -11.71 13.63 10.69
C VAL A 139 -13.12 13.58 11.30
N GLU A 140 -14.03 14.44 10.86
CA GLU A 140 -15.35 14.59 11.48
C GLU A 140 -16.22 13.33 11.38
N THR A 141 -16.21 12.66 10.21
CA THR A 141 -17.15 11.56 9.95
C THR A 141 -16.61 10.20 10.31
N LYS A 142 -15.28 9.99 10.19
CA LYS A 142 -14.66 8.66 10.34
C LYS A 142 -13.72 8.53 11.54
N VAL A 143 -13.02 9.60 11.92
CA VAL A 143 -12.02 9.58 13.02
C VAL A 143 -12.60 10.06 14.33
N GLY A 144 -13.37 11.15 14.31
CA GLY A 144 -13.80 11.91 15.47
C GLY A 144 -12.76 12.98 15.86
N LEU A 145 -13.21 14.04 16.53
CA LEU A 145 -12.35 15.18 16.89
C LEU A 145 -11.26 14.84 17.93
N LYS A 146 -11.37 13.69 18.59
CA LYS A 146 -10.39 13.13 19.54
C LYS A 146 -9.98 11.70 19.17
N GLY A 147 -10.29 11.24 17.96
CA GLY A 147 -10.04 9.87 17.52
C GLY A 147 -11.04 8.84 18.09
N GLU A 148 -12.12 9.26 18.72
CA GLU A 148 -13.06 8.36 19.41
C GLU A 148 -13.67 7.32 18.49
N LYS A 149 -13.97 7.65 17.23
CA LYS A 149 -14.59 6.73 16.27
C LYS A 149 -13.66 5.60 15.83
N ILE A 150 -12.33 5.83 15.80
CA ILE A 150 -11.36 4.77 15.57
C ILE A 150 -11.38 3.78 16.73
N LYS A 151 -11.40 4.27 17.98
CA LYS A 151 -11.47 3.41 19.17
C LYS A 151 -12.74 2.57 19.19
N GLU A 152 -13.88 3.16 18.88
CA GLU A 152 -15.17 2.47 18.77
C GLU A 152 -15.10 1.37 17.70
N TYR A 153 -14.56 1.70 16.52
CA TYR A 153 -14.44 0.75 15.41
C TYR A 153 -13.50 -0.42 15.75
N VAL A 154 -12.33 -0.15 16.32
CA VAL A 154 -11.38 -1.20 16.69
C VAL A 154 -11.94 -2.10 17.79
N GLY A 155 -12.66 -1.53 18.76
CA GLY A 155 -13.36 -2.30 19.78
C GLY A 155 -14.46 -3.19 19.18
N TRP A 156 -15.24 -2.67 18.23
CA TRP A 156 -16.21 -3.44 17.48
C TRP A 156 -15.54 -4.57 16.70
N LEU A 157 -14.46 -4.26 15.94
CA LEU A 157 -13.73 -5.22 15.13
C LEU A 157 -13.18 -6.37 15.98
N ARG A 158 -12.54 -6.05 17.11
CA ARG A 158 -12.08 -7.06 18.08
C ARG A 158 -13.19 -8.02 18.49
N ASN A 159 -14.34 -7.48 18.92
CA ASN A 159 -15.47 -8.30 19.35
C ASN A 159 -16.00 -9.14 18.18
N ARG A 160 -16.02 -8.56 16.99
CA ARG A 160 -16.51 -9.26 15.79
C ARG A 160 -15.60 -10.41 15.37
N VAL A 161 -14.28 -10.25 15.49
CA VAL A 161 -13.34 -11.36 15.25
C VAL A 161 -13.52 -12.45 16.29
N LEU A 162 -13.64 -12.09 17.57
CA LEU A 162 -13.87 -13.07 18.65
C LEU A 162 -15.18 -13.86 18.46
N GLU A 163 -16.21 -13.23 17.93
CA GLU A 163 -17.51 -13.85 17.64
C GLU A 163 -17.46 -14.77 16.41
N LEU A 164 -16.82 -14.35 15.31
CA LEU A 164 -16.90 -15.02 14.01
C LEU A 164 -15.69 -15.91 13.68
N ARG A 165 -14.60 -15.84 14.41
CA ARG A 165 -13.40 -16.63 14.12
C ARG A 165 -13.69 -18.14 14.15
N PRO A 166 -13.19 -18.92 13.17
CA PRO A 166 -13.47 -20.37 13.08
C PRO A 166 -12.80 -21.17 14.19
N CYS A 167 -11.73 -20.65 14.80
CA CYS A 167 -11.01 -21.27 15.91
C CYS A 167 -10.25 -20.18 16.69
N GLU A 168 -9.83 -20.49 17.92
CA GLU A 168 -8.96 -19.63 18.72
C GLU A 168 -7.56 -19.44 18.13
N CYS A 169 -7.16 -20.30 17.21
CA CYS A 169 -5.89 -20.21 16.49
C CYS A 169 -5.85 -19.10 15.43
N TYR A 170 -7.01 -18.57 15.03
CA TYR A 170 -7.07 -17.46 14.10
C TYR A 170 -6.91 -16.13 14.84
N ASN A 171 -5.75 -15.52 14.66
CA ASN A 171 -5.34 -14.26 15.27
C ASN A 171 -4.88 -13.28 14.19
N PRO A 172 -5.81 -12.61 13.49
CA PRO A 172 -5.46 -11.65 12.45
C PRO A 172 -4.80 -10.39 13.03
N ILE A 173 -4.00 -9.74 12.18
CA ILE A 173 -3.48 -8.40 12.47
C ILE A 173 -4.53 -7.38 12.03
N PHE A 174 -4.89 -6.46 12.93
CA PHE A 174 -5.74 -5.33 12.56
C PHE A 174 -4.91 -4.27 11.85
N HIS A 175 -5.41 -3.80 10.73
CA HIS A 175 -4.77 -2.75 9.96
C HIS A 175 -5.77 -1.64 9.66
N ILE A 176 -5.43 -0.42 10.04
CA ILE A 176 -6.20 0.79 9.76
C ILE A 176 -5.33 1.80 9.01
N ASP A 177 -5.90 2.45 8.02
CA ASP A 177 -5.24 3.52 7.27
C ASP A 177 -5.89 4.85 7.60
N VAL A 178 -5.12 5.75 8.21
CA VAL A 178 -5.63 7.00 8.75
C VAL A 178 -5.30 8.23 7.91
N TYR A 179 -4.63 8.08 6.78
CA TYR A 179 -4.42 9.15 5.78
C TYR A 179 -3.95 10.50 6.37
N GLY A 180 -3.07 10.49 7.36
CA GLY A 180 -2.59 11.70 8.02
C GLY A 180 -3.57 12.36 8.98
N THR A 181 -4.76 11.80 9.17
CA THR A 181 -5.79 12.44 10.01
C THR A 181 -5.42 12.52 11.49
N LEU A 182 -4.56 11.63 12.01
CA LEU A 182 -4.07 11.78 13.38
C LEU A 182 -3.18 13.00 13.53
N GLY A 183 -2.36 13.32 12.50
CA GLY A 183 -1.62 14.57 12.46
C GLY A 183 -2.53 15.80 12.58
N ILE A 184 -3.68 15.78 11.92
CA ILE A 184 -4.68 16.87 12.02
C ILE A 184 -5.29 16.92 13.44
N VAL A 185 -5.75 15.77 13.96
CA VAL A 185 -6.42 15.68 15.27
C VAL A 185 -5.50 16.11 16.41
N PHE A 186 -4.22 15.76 16.34
CA PHE A 186 -3.24 16.02 17.39
C PHE A 186 -2.25 17.14 17.03
N ASN A 187 -2.53 17.95 15.98
CA ASN A 187 -1.66 19.05 15.54
C ASN A 187 -0.19 18.65 15.33
N ASN A 188 0.04 17.47 14.79
CA ASN A 188 1.37 16.86 14.60
C ASN A 188 2.19 16.74 15.90
N ASP A 189 1.55 16.62 17.05
CA ASP A 189 2.19 16.22 18.29
C ASP A 189 2.46 14.71 18.26
N PHE A 190 3.71 14.35 17.93
CA PHE A 190 4.10 12.95 17.73
C PHE A 190 4.04 12.11 18.99
N GLU A 191 4.24 12.72 20.16
CA GLU A 191 4.09 12.06 21.47
C GLU A 191 2.60 11.73 21.73
N ALA A 192 1.72 12.69 21.49
CA ALA A 192 0.28 12.49 21.63
C ALA A 192 -0.24 11.44 20.64
N ILE A 193 0.28 11.42 19.40
CA ILE A 193 -0.07 10.41 18.39
C ILE A 193 0.40 9.02 18.84
N ALA A 194 1.65 8.88 19.28
CA ALA A 194 2.18 7.61 19.78
C ALA A 194 1.35 7.07 20.95
N LYS A 195 1.05 7.91 21.94
CA LYS A 195 0.20 7.56 23.07
C LYS A 195 -1.20 7.12 22.62
N TYR A 196 -1.82 7.86 21.69
CA TYR A 196 -3.13 7.52 21.15
C TYR A 196 -3.10 6.16 20.42
N ILE A 197 -2.08 5.87 19.62
CA ILE A 197 -1.90 4.56 18.97
C ILE A 197 -1.82 3.45 20.03
N GLY A 198 -1.07 3.68 21.11
CA GLY A 198 -1.01 2.74 22.24
C GLY A 198 -2.37 2.48 22.87
N GLU A 199 -3.19 3.51 23.07
CA GLU A 199 -4.56 3.36 23.60
C GLU A 199 -5.45 2.54 22.66
N VAL A 200 -5.31 2.72 21.35
CA VAL A 200 -6.04 1.92 20.34
C VAL A 200 -5.53 0.48 20.30
N ALA A 201 -4.22 0.27 20.43
CA ALA A 201 -3.62 -1.06 20.50
C ALA A 201 -4.10 -1.86 21.72
N GLU A 202 -4.26 -1.20 22.89
CA GLU A 202 -4.86 -1.84 24.08
C GLU A 202 -6.31 -2.28 23.83
N ILE A 203 -7.08 -1.48 23.11
CA ILE A 203 -8.46 -1.84 22.71
C ILE A 203 -8.47 -3.03 21.75
N ALA A 204 -7.48 -3.14 20.87
CA ALA A 204 -7.38 -4.23 19.89
C ALA A 204 -7.05 -5.59 20.52
N LYS A 205 -6.47 -5.63 21.72
CA LYS A 205 -6.03 -6.88 22.36
C LYS A 205 -7.15 -7.95 22.42
N PRO A 206 -6.83 -9.22 22.12
CA PRO A 206 -5.48 -9.82 22.01
C PRO A 206 -4.84 -9.71 20.61
N PHE A 207 -5.44 -9.01 19.68
CA PHE A 207 -4.94 -8.87 18.32
C PHE A 207 -3.91 -7.75 18.20
N HIS A 208 -2.92 -7.92 17.33
CA HIS A 208 -2.00 -6.84 16.96
C HIS A 208 -2.71 -5.76 16.14
N LEU A 209 -2.30 -4.51 16.36
CA LEU A 209 -2.75 -3.36 15.57
C LEU A 209 -1.60 -2.85 14.69
N ARG A 210 -1.91 -2.43 13.47
CA ARG A 210 -1.04 -1.62 12.60
C ARG A 210 -1.77 -0.38 12.14
N VAL A 211 -1.11 0.76 12.22
CA VAL A 211 -1.63 2.05 11.79
C VAL A 211 -0.81 2.54 10.61
N GLU A 212 -1.45 2.73 9.46
CA GLU A 212 -0.83 3.29 8.27
C GLU A 212 -1.11 4.79 8.19
N GLY A 213 -0.07 5.56 7.82
CA GLY A 213 -0.18 6.98 7.51
C GLY A 213 -0.66 7.84 8.69
N PRO A 214 -0.09 7.76 9.90
CA PRO A 214 -0.57 8.54 11.04
C PRO A 214 -0.49 10.05 10.83
N VAL A 215 0.49 10.49 10.03
CA VAL A 215 0.70 11.90 9.66
C VAL A 215 0.90 12.05 8.16
N ASP A 216 0.64 13.23 7.65
CA ASP A 216 0.97 13.65 6.30
C ASP A 216 1.73 14.99 6.38
N MET A 217 3.04 14.95 6.10
CA MET A 217 3.93 16.09 6.23
C MET A 217 4.17 16.82 4.89
N GLY A 218 3.59 16.31 3.79
CA GLY A 218 3.73 16.89 2.45
C GLY A 218 5.06 16.57 1.78
N GLU A 219 6.17 16.74 2.49
CA GLU A 219 7.53 16.53 1.97
C GLU A 219 8.11 15.20 2.47
N ARG A 220 8.89 14.53 1.60
CA ARG A 220 9.44 13.20 1.86
C ARG A 220 10.29 13.13 3.13
N GLU A 221 11.25 14.03 3.27
CA GLU A 221 12.18 14.01 4.39
C GLU A 221 11.45 14.29 5.71
N ALA A 222 10.56 15.30 5.71
CA ALA A 222 9.73 15.60 6.87
C ALA A 222 8.81 14.42 7.25
N GLN A 223 8.31 13.68 6.26
CA GLN A 223 7.50 12.47 6.50
C GLN A 223 8.32 11.37 7.19
N ILE A 224 9.55 11.14 6.73
CA ILE A 224 10.47 10.14 7.32
C ILE A 224 10.77 10.51 8.77
N ASP A 225 11.14 11.77 9.01
CA ASP A 225 11.48 12.25 10.35
C ASP A 225 10.31 12.15 11.33
N ALA A 226 9.10 12.51 10.87
CA ALA A 226 7.88 12.41 11.67
C ALA A 226 7.54 10.95 12.04
N LEU A 227 7.62 10.03 11.09
CA LEU A 227 7.39 8.61 11.35
C LEU A 227 8.45 8.02 12.28
N ALA A 228 9.71 8.43 12.13
CA ALA A 228 10.79 8.02 13.03
C ALA A 228 10.57 8.53 14.46
N ALA A 229 10.10 9.79 14.61
CA ALA A 229 9.79 10.36 15.92
C ALA A 229 8.62 9.63 16.61
N ILE A 230 7.54 9.36 15.89
CA ILE A 230 6.40 8.58 16.41
C ILE A 230 6.87 7.18 16.82
N ARG A 231 7.66 6.50 15.98
CA ARG A 231 8.18 5.17 16.29
C ARG A 231 9.07 5.19 17.54
N ALA A 232 9.98 6.17 17.67
CA ALA A 232 10.82 6.32 18.83
C ALA A 232 10.03 6.55 20.13
N ALA A 233 8.93 7.32 20.07
CA ALA A 233 8.04 7.50 21.19
C ALA A 233 7.33 6.20 21.58
N MET A 234 6.85 5.44 20.61
CA MET A 234 6.23 4.13 20.82
C MET A 234 7.21 3.13 21.45
N ASP A 235 8.43 3.04 20.92
CA ASP A 235 9.46 2.12 21.43
C ASP A 235 9.85 2.46 22.87
N ARG A 236 10.03 3.76 23.21
CA ARG A 236 10.31 4.22 24.55
C ARG A 236 9.22 3.83 25.54
N ASP A 237 7.96 3.92 25.15
CA ASP A 237 6.81 3.67 25.98
C ASP A 237 6.35 2.20 25.94
N GLY A 238 7.08 1.34 25.22
CA GLY A 238 6.79 -0.10 25.08
C GLY A 238 5.49 -0.40 24.32
N ILE A 239 5.09 0.49 23.41
CA ILE A 239 3.88 0.34 22.59
C ILE A 239 4.20 -0.54 21.38
N ASP A 240 3.52 -1.69 21.31
CA ASP A 240 3.63 -2.64 20.19
C ASP A 240 2.41 -2.47 19.25
N ALA A 241 2.58 -1.66 18.20
CA ALA A 241 1.58 -1.41 17.17
C ALA A 241 2.24 -1.07 15.84
#